data_835723ddef9020811e2b59e58c054e5e
#
_entry.id   835723ddef9020811e2b59e58c054e5e
#
_cell.length_a   1.000
_cell.length_b   1.000
_cell.length_c   1.000
_cell.angle_alpha   90.00
_cell.angle_beta   90.00
_cell.angle_gamma   90.00
#
_symmetry.space_group_name_H-M   'P 1'
#
loop_
_entity.id
_entity.type
_entity.pdbx_description
1 polymer ?
#
loop_
_entity_poly.entity_id
_entity_poly.type
_entity_poly.pdbx_seq_one_letter_code
_entity_poly.pdbx_strand_id
1 'polypeptide(L)'
;MSDSRSKIRNFSIIAHIDHGKSTLADRILEATGALEKREMQAQFLDKLDLERERGITIKAQTVRLSYKAKDGETYQLNLIDTPGHVDFNYEVSRSLSACEGALLVVDASQGVEAQTLANVYLAIENDLEIVPVINKIDLPNADIERVKAEVESVIGLDTSSALPISAKTGVGIGDLLEAIVKRVPPPSRGLTDGPLRALVYDSWFDPYVGVVAQVRIIDGALKPGDKVRFFSTGAEYDIYKLGVFTPHAQEVPELTSGQVGYFSAAIKNLKDVRIGDTVTLVKNPASEALPGFKEVRPMVFGGLFPVDADDYVNLKTALEKLSLNDSAFTFEAETSAALGFGYRCGYLGLLHMEIVQERLEREFELNLITTAPSVVYKMVLNDGTVLNVDNPSKMPQVQDILRIEEPLVAATIHCPKEFVGNVLKLCEDRRGIQKNMAFHGTERAVISYELPLNEIVLDFHDKLKSLTKGYASFDYELVGYQESDLVKLDIKLNGDTVDALSIIVHREKAYPRGKELTEKLKDIIDRQMFEIAIQAAIGGKVVARSTVKALRKNVTAKCYGGDISRKRKLLEKQKEGKKRMKQVGKVSIPQEAFLAVLKLGDES
;
A
#
# COMPACT_ATOMS: atom_id res chain seq x y z
N MET A 1 -30.38 32.40 -14.85
CA MET A 1 -28.90 32.22 -14.75
C MET A 1 -28.64 30.76 -15.05
N SER A 2 -27.83 30.42 -16.07
CA SER A 2 -27.48 29.03 -16.33
C SER A 2 -26.74 28.50 -15.11
N ASP A 3 -27.15 27.35 -14.60
CA ASP A 3 -26.48 26.70 -13.46
C ASP A 3 -25.03 26.48 -13.85
N SER A 4 -24.09 27.17 -13.17
CA SER A 4 -22.65 27.09 -13.46
C SER A 4 -22.13 25.66 -13.35
N ARG A 5 -22.83 24.79 -12.64
CA ARG A 5 -22.52 23.36 -12.50
C ARG A 5 -22.66 22.58 -13.80
N SER A 6 -23.54 23.02 -14.72
CA SER A 6 -23.79 22.32 -15.99
C SER A 6 -22.53 22.13 -16.86
N LYS A 7 -21.52 22.99 -16.66
CA LYS A 7 -20.24 22.98 -17.37
C LYS A 7 -19.09 22.32 -16.58
N ILE A 8 -19.36 21.73 -15.41
CA ILE A 8 -18.37 21.02 -14.60
C ILE A 8 -18.41 19.53 -14.94
N ARG A 9 -17.27 18.90 -15.06
CA ARG A 9 -17.11 17.44 -15.19
C ARG A 9 -16.05 16.97 -14.20
N ASN A 10 -16.45 16.21 -13.19
CA ASN A 10 -15.53 15.60 -12.23
C ASN A 10 -15.38 14.12 -12.61
N PHE A 11 -14.20 13.71 -12.92
CA PHE A 11 -13.93 12.34 -13.35
C PHE A 11 -12.58 11.85 -12.88
N SER A 12 -12.46 10.54 -12.79
CA SER A 12 -11.23 9.84 -12.47
C SER A 12 -10.80 8.92 -13.60
N ILE A 13 -9.53 8.52 -13.60
CA ILE A 13 -9.00 7.49 -14.48
C ILE A 13 -8.77 6.24 -13.64
N ILE A 14 -9.49 5.16 -13.95
CA ILE A 14 -9.34 3.85 -13.34
C ILE A 14 -8.70 2.89 -14.36
N ALA A 15 -7.66 2.19 -13.94
CA ALA A 15 -6.91 1.30 -14.80
C ALA A 15 -6.17 0.26 -13.97
N HIS A 16 -5.83 -0.87 -14.60
CA HIS A 16 -4.81 -1.77 -14.06
C HIS A 16 -3.41 -1.13 -14.17
N ILE A 17 -2.46 -1.63 -13.38
CA ILE A 17 -1.04 -1.24 -13.47
C ILE A 17 -0.56 -1.46 -14.92
N ASP A 18 0.24 -0.55 -15.43
CA ASP A 18 0.81 -0.57 -16.78
C ASP A 18 -0.20 -0.44 -17.95
N HIS A 19 -1.51 -0.24 -17.71
CA HIS A 19 -2.47 0.03 -18.81
C HIS A 19 -2.36 1.45 -19.38
N GLY A 20 -1.47 2.29 -18.83
CA GLY A 20 -1.14 3.62 -19.35
C GLY A 20 -1.94 4.77 -18.76
N LYS A 21 -2.41 4.63 -17.51
CA LYS A 21 -3.14 5.65 -16.74
C LYS A 21 -2.41 6.98 -16.69
N SER A 22 -1.18 7.02 -16.15
CA SER A 22 -0.40 8.25 -15.98
C SER A 22 -0.03 8.88 -17.33
N THR A 23 0.26 8.05 -18.36
CA THR A 23 0.47 8.53 -19.73
C THR A 23 -0.77 9.19 -20.31
N LEU A 24 -1.97 8.64 -20.04
CA LEU A 24 -3.23 9.24 -20.47
C LEU A 24 -3.49 10.57 -19.76
N ALA A 25 -3.25 10.63 -18.45
CA ALA A 25 -3.37 11.85 -17.67
C ALA A 25 -2.46 12.96 -18.26
N ASP A 26 -1.20 12.66 -18.57
CA ASP A 26 -0.28 13.60 -19.22
C ASP A 26 -0.82 14.09 -20.58
N ARG A 27 -1.42 13.20 -21.39
CA ARG A 27 -2.00 13.59 -22.68
C ARG A 27 -3.24 14.48 -22.54
N ILE A 28 -4.06 14.25 -21.52
CA ILE A 28 -5.19 15.12 -21.21
C ILE A 28 -4.70 16.51 -20.80
N LEU A 29 -3.64 16.61 -19.97
CA LEU A 29 -3.00 17.87 -19.59
C LEU A 29 -2.45 18.62 -20.81
N GLU A 30 -1.75 17.92 -21.70
CA GLU A 30 -1.21 18.50 -22.93
C GLU A 30 -2.33 18.98 -23.87
N ALA A 31 -3.35 18.14 -24.12
CA ALA A 31 -4.43 18.44 -25.05
C ALA A 31 -5.33 19.60 -24.59
N THR A 32 -5.44 19.83 -23.28
CA THR A 32 -6.17 20.98 -22.71
C THR A 32 -5.31 22.24 -22.60
N GLY A 33 -4.01 22.16 -22.90
CA GLY A 33 -3.09 23.28 -22.78
C GLY A 33 -2.82 23.74 -21.35
N ALA A 34 -3.06 22.87 -20.38
CA ALA A 34 -2.85 23.16 -18.96
C ALA A 34 -1.37 23.29 -18.59
N LEU A 35 -0.47 22.69 -19.38
CA LEU A 35 0.98 22.76 -19.25
C LEU A 35 1.63 23.26 -20.54
N GLU A 36 2.61 24.12 -20.42
CA GLU A 36 3.45 24.48 -21.56
C GLU A 36 4.36 23.29 -21.92
N LYS A 37 4.66 23.12 -23.22
CA LYS A 37 5.52 22.02 -23.70
C LYS A 37 6.86 21.88 -22.99
N ARG A 38 7.42 22.99 -22.50
CA ARG A 38 8.68 23.02 -21.74
C ARG A 38 8.55 22.54 -20.29
N GLU A 39 7.33 22.53 -19.74
CA GLU A 39 7.03 22.10 -18.38
C GLU A 39 6.58 20.62 -18.33
N MET A 40 6.27 20.06 -19.50
CA MET A 40 5.87 18.67 -19.63
C MET A 40 7.02 17.74 -19.26
N GLN A 41 6.86 17.05 -18.13
CA GLN A 41 7.68 15.92 -17.72
C GLN A 41 6.79 14.66 -17.78
N ALA A 42 7.40 13.52 -18.09
CA ALA A 42 6.66 12.26 -18.03
C ALA A 42 6.13 12.01 -16.62
N GLN A 43 4.88 11.55 -16.52
CA GLN A 43 4.20 11.31 -15.25
C GLN A 43 4.13 12.57 -14.37
N PHE A 44 3.67 13.67 -14.97
CA PHE A 44 3.63 14.98 -14.30
C PHE A 44 2.80 14.99 -13.01
N LEU A 45 1.73 14.20 -12.94
CA LEU A 45 0.88 14.09 -11.75
C LEU A 45 1.52 13.22 -10.65
N ASP A 46 2.43 12.33 -11.00
CA ASP A 46 3.17 11.52 -10.02
C ASP A 46 4.26 12.38 -9.36
N LYS A 47 3.91 13.03 -8.24
CA LYS A 47 4.76 14.04 -7.59
C LYS A 47 5.85 13.46 -6.71
N LEU A 48 5.66 12.25 -6.20
CA LEU A 48 6.66 11.55 -5.41
C LEU A 48 7.70 10.93 -6.35
N ASP A 49 8.98 11.09 -6.03
CA ASP A 49 10.05 10.42 -6.80
C ASP A 49 9.85 8.90 -6.82
N LEU A 50 9.34 8.37 -5.73
CA LEU A 50 9.00 6.96 -5.57
C LEU A 50 7.93 6.47 -6.58
N GLU A 51 6.93 7.30 -6.90
CA GLU A 51 5.90 6.99 -7.91
C GLU A 51 6.54 6.81 -9.29
N ARG A 52 7.45 7.72 -9.65
CA ARG A 52 8.15 7.69 -10.94
C ARG A 52 9.14 6.53 -11.03
N GLU A 53 9.88 6.24 -9.95
CA GLU A 53 10.83 5.13 -9.90
C GLU A 53 10.14 3.76 -10.02
N ARG A 54 8.99 3.61 -9.35
CA ARG A 54 8.21 2.36 -9.34
C ARG A 54 7.20 2.26 -10.48
N GLY A 55 6.93 3.35 -11.21
CA GLY A 55 5.95 3.41 -12.29
C GLY A 55 4.50 3.25 -11.82
N ILE A 56 4.20 3.56 -10.56
CA ILE A 56 2.87 3.44 -9.97
C ILE A 56 2.45 4.76 -9.30
N THR A 57 1.18 5.14 -9.45
CA THR A 57 0.61 6.22 -8.65
C THR A 57 0.30 5.70 -7.24
N ILE A 58 0.82 6.38 -6.22
CA ILE A 58 0.64 6.04 -4.81
C ILE A 58 -0.46 6.92 -4.22
N LYS A 59 -0.42 8.23 -4.51
CA LYS A 59 -1.35 9.22 -3.97
C LYS A 59 -2.20 9.85 -5.06
N ALA A 60 -3.50 9.97 -4.80
CA ALA A 60 -4.41 10.65 -5.71
C ALA A 60 -4.02 12.13 -5.90
N GLN A 61 -4.04 12.60 -7.14
CA GLN A 61 -3.78 13.98 -7.50
C GLN A 61 -4.98 14.59 -8.22
N THR A 62 -5.32 15.82 -7.87
CA THR A 62 -6.47 16.52 -8.47
C THR A 62 -5.98 17.69 -9.30
N VAL A 63 -6.51 17.81 -10.51
CA VAL A 63 -6.21 18.92 -11.42
C VAL A 63 -7.49 19.45 -12.04
N ARG A 64 -7.65 20.78 -12.03
CA ARG A 64 -8.69 21.51 -12.75
C ARG A 64 -8.17 21.95 -14.10
N LEU A 65 -8.88 21.57 -15.16
CA LEU A 65 -8.55 21.86 -16.54
C LEU A 65 -9.66 22.68 -17.18
N SER A 66 -9.30 23.55 -18.13
CA SER A 66 -10.27 24.29 -18.96
C SER A 66 -10.24 23.71 -20.36
N TYR A 67 -11.39 23.24 -20.86
CA TYR A 67 -11.49 22.65 -22.18
C TYR A 67 -12.57 23.34 -23.01
N LYS A 68 -12.20 23.85 -24.19
CA LYS A 68 -13.14 24.39 -25.18
C LYS A 68 -13.62 23.26 -26.08
N ALA A 69 -14.85 22.84 -25.90
CA ALA A 69 -15.47 21.74 -26.64
C ALA A 69 -15.89 22.15 -28.07
N LYS A 70 -16.21 21.15 -28.89
CA LYS A 70 -16.66 21.34 -30.28
C LYS A 70 -17.99 22.10 -30.39
N ASP A 71 -18.80 22.16 -29.31
CA ASP A 71 -20.02 22.96 -29.21
C ASP A 71 -19.74 24.47 -29.04
N GLY A 72 -18.48 24.87 -28.91
CA GLY A 72 -18.02 26.24 -28.70
C GLY A 72 -17.99 26.70 -27.25
N GLU A 73 -18.52 25.90 -26.32
CA GLU A 73 -18.59 26.18 -24.90
C GLU A 73 -17.29 25.75 -24.18
N THR A 74 -17.00 26.42 -23.06
CA THR A 74 -15.86 26.07 -22.23
C THR A 74 -16.32 25.30 -21.01
N TYR A 75 -15.75 24.12 -20.82
CA TYR A 75 -16.02 23.22 -19.70
C TYR A 75 -14.87 23.23 -18.70
N GLN A 76 -15.21 23.11 -17.43
CA GLN A 76 -14.28 22.86 -16.34
C GLN A 76 -14.19 21.34 -16.13
N LEU A 77 -13.05 20.77 -16.46
CA LEU A 77 -12.75 19.35 -16.25
C LEU A 77 -11.92 19.21 -15.00
N ASN A 78 -12.41 18.52 -13.99
CA ASN A 78 -11.65 18.19 -12.79
C ASN A 78 -11.24 16.71 -12.88
N LEU A 79 -9.98 16.49 -13.20
CA LEU A 79 -9.37 15.17 -13.23
C LEU A 79 -8.86 14.83 -11.84
N ILE A 80 -9.27 13.68 -11.30
CA ILE A 80 -8.75 13.10 -10.08
C ILE A 80 -8.01 11.83 -10.48
N ASP A 81 -6.68 11.88 -10.52
CA ASP A 81 -5.85 10.73 -10.83
C ASP A 81 -5.75 9.82 -9.61
N THR A 82 -6.00 8.51 -9.77
CA THR A 82 -6.11 7.54 -8.67
C THR A 82 -5.03 6.48 -8.75
N PRO A 83 -4.60 5.88 -7.62
CA PRO A 83 -3.75 4.70 -7.64
C PRO A 83 -4.36 3.55 -8.44
N GLY A 84 -3.52 2.67 -8.97
CA GLY A 84 -3.97 1.46 -9.69
C GLY A 84 -3.75 0.16 -8.90
N HIS A 85 -3.09 0.18 -7.76
CA HIS A 85 -2.72 -1.03 -7.00
C HIS A 85 -3.74 -1.35 -5.90
N VAL A 86 -3.95 -2.66 -5.64
CA VAL A 86 -4.93 -3.15 -4.66
C VAL A 86 -4.71 -2.60 -3.24
N ASP A 87 -3.47 -2.46 -2.81
CA ASP A 87 -3.14 -1.89 -1.48
C ASP A 87 -3.65 -0.46 -1.30
N PHE A 88 -4.01 0.25 -2.39
CA PHE A 88 -4.50 1.62 -2.38
C PHE A 88 -5.98 1.76 -2.77
N ASN A 89 -6.75 0.66 -2.78
CA ASN A 89 -8.18 0.69 -3.13
C ASN A 89 -8.99 1.68 -2.30
N TYR A 90 -8.57 1.95 -1.07
CA TYR A 90 -9.21 2.96 -0.23
C TYR A 90 -9.04 4.39 -0.78
N GLU A 91 -7.87 4.73 -1.35
CA GLU A 91 -7.62 6.00 -2.03
C GLU A 91 -8.47 6.13 -3.29
N VAL A 92 -8.60 5.02 -4.04
CA VAL A 92 -9.48 4.96 -5.21
C VAL A 92 -10.92 5.24 -4.81
N SER A 93 -11.45 4.54 -3.81
CA SER A 93 -12.83 4.72 -3.33
C SER A 93 -13.13 6.17 -2.91
N ARG A 94 -12.20 6.83 -2.20
CA ARG A 94 -12.35 8.23 -1.78
C ARG A 94 -12.35 9.19 -2.95
N SER A 95 -11.43 9.00 -3.88
CA SER A 95 -11.33 9.82 -5.08
C SER A 95 -12.56 9.70 -5.95
N LEU A 96 -13.07 8.48 -6.13
CA LEU A 96 -14.30 8.21 -6.88
C LEU A 96 -15.51 8.88 -6.25
N SER A 97 -15.61 8.98 -4.92
CA SER A 97 -16.72 9.66 -4.25
C SER A 97 -16.82 11.16 -4.56
N ALA A 98 -15.71 11.76 -5.01
CA ALA A 98 -15.66 13.15 -5.45
C ALA A 98 -15.97 13.34 -6.95
N CYS A 99 -16.25 12.26 -7.68
CA CYS A 99 -16.47 12.24 -9.12
C CYS A 99 -17.95 11.97 -9.48
N GLU A 100 -18.29 12.26 -10.75
CA GLU A 100 -19.51 11.84 -11.42
C GLU A 100 -19.24 10.84 -12.56
N GLY A 101 -17.98 10.67 -12.97
CA GLY A 101 -17.60 9.70 -14.01
C GLY A 101 -16.24 9.09 -13.80
N ALA A 102 -16.00 7.96 -14.47
CA ALA A 102 -14.73 7.25 -14.48
C ALA A 102 -14.35 6.82 -15.90
N LEU A 103 -13.12 7.08 -16.30
CA LEU A 103 -12.54 6.54 -17.53
C LEU A 103 -11.95 5.17 -17.21
N LEU A 104 -12.55 4.11 -17.72
CA LEU A 104 -12.04 2.75 -17.58
C LEU A 104 -11.03 2.48 -18.70
N VAL A 105 -9.75 2.50 -18.37
CA VAL A 105 -8.68 2.29 -19.34
C VAL A 105 -8.24 0.83 -19.36
N VAL A 106 -8.38 0.19 -20.51
CA VAL A 106 -8.00 -1.21 -20.74
C VAL A 106 -6.97 -1.26 -21.86
N ASP A 107 -5.89 -2.03 -21.65
CA ASP A 107 -4.85 -2.25 -22.65
C ASP A 107 -5.37 -3.14 -23.78
N ALA A 108 -5.24 -2.68 -25.04
CA ALA A 108 -5.68 -3.41 -26.23
C ALA A 108 -4.96 -4.75 -26.44
N SER A 109 -3.80 -4.96 -25.82
CA SER A 109 -3.02 -6.20 -25.93
C SER A 109 -3.26 -7.15 -24.76
N GLN A 110 -3.45 -6.62 -23.54
CA GLN A 110 -3.60 -7.44 -22.34
C GLN A 110 -5.06 -7.78 -22.02
N GLY A 111 -6.00 -6.84 -22.22
CA GLY A 111 -7.42 -7.03 -21.93
C GLY A 111 -7.78 -6.76 -20.46
N VAL A 112 -8.82 -7.40 -19.95
CA VAL A 112 -9.33 -7.22 -18.59
C VAL A 112 -8.45 -7.96 -17.58
N GLU A 113 -8.05 -7.26 -16.54
CA GLU A 113 -7.22 -7.76 -15.43
C GLU A 113 -7.99 -7.69 -14.09
N ALA A 114 -7.50 -8.36 -13.02
CA ALA A 114 -8.20 -8.45 -11.75
C ALA A 114 -8.55 -7.07 -11.14
N GLN A 115 -7.60 -6.14 -11.13
CA GLN A 115 -7.81 -4.79 -10.61
C GLN A 115 -8.79 -3.96 -11.45
N THR A 116 -8.95 -4.28 -12.75
CA THR A 116 -9.95 -3.66 -13.61
C THR A 116 -11.35 -3.89 -13.06
N LEU A 117 -11.66 -5.14 -12.68
CA LEU A 117 -12.94 -5.51 -12.07
C LEU A 117 -13.17 -4.82 -10.73
N ALA A 118 -12.19 -4.88 -9.82
CA ALA A 118 -12.30 -4.24 -8.51
C ALA A 118 -12.58 -2.74 -8.62
N ASN A 119 -11.86 -2.04 -9.50
CA ASN A 119 -12.06 -0.61 -9.73
C ASN A 119 -13.41 -0.28 -10.36
N VAL A 120 -13.93 -1.13 -11.26
CA VAL A 120 -15.26 -0.97 -11.83
C VAL A 120 -16.34 -1.13 -10.78
N TYR A 121 -16.24 -2.12 -9.90
CA TYR A 121 -17.22 -2.28 -8.81
C TYR A 121 -17.22 -1.06 -7.88
N LEU A 122 -16.04 -0.51 -7.53
CA LEU A 122 -15.95 0.72 -6.76
C LEU A 122 -16.61 1.93 -7.48
N ALA A 123 -16.48 2.02 -8.82
CA ALA A 123 -17.13 3.06 -9.61
C ALA A 123 -18.66 2.89 -9.61
N ILE A 124 -19.15 1.65 -9.74
CA ILE A 124 -20.59 1.33 -9.68
C ILE A 124 -21.17 1.62 -8.28
N GLU A 125 -20.47 1.24 -7.20
CA GLU A 125 -20.88 1.55 -5.82
C GLU A 125 -21.02 3.06 -5.55
N ASN A 126 -20.28 3.89 -6.30
CA ASN A 126 -20.34 5.35 -6.21
C ASN A 126 -21.32 5.99 -7.24
N ASP A 127 -22.10 5.18 -7.98
CA ASP A 127 -23.03 5.64 -9.03
C ASP A 127 -22.34 6.45 -10.15
N LEU A 128 -21.13 6.09 -10.56
CA LEU A 128 -20.40 6.82 -11.59
C LEU A 128 -20.76 6.35 -13.00
N GLU A 129 -20.81 7.30 -13.93
CA GLU A 129 -20.84 6.98 -15.37
C GLU A 129 -19.47 6.45 -15.81
N ILE A 130 -19.43 5.23 -16.32
CA ILE A 130 -18.19 4.59 -16.76
C ILE A 130 -18.02 4.75 -18.26
N VAL A 131 -16.92 5.34 -18.68
CA VAL A 131 -16.54 5.51 -20.08
C VAL A 131 -15.43 4.51 -20.44
N PRO A 132 -15.71 3.43 -21.20
CA PRO A 132 -14.71 2.48 -21.61
C PRO A 132 -13.72 3.10 -22.62
N VAL A 133 -12.42 2.92 -22.35
CA VAL A 133 -11.31 3.43 -23.16
C VAL A 133 -10.34 2.29 -23.43
N ILE A 134 -10.11 1.95 -24.70
CA ILE A 134 -9.17 0.92 -25.10
C ILE A 134 -7.86 1.59 -25.54
N ASN A 135 -6.84 1.45 -24.70
CA ASN A 135 -5.55 2.12 -24.89
C ASN A 135 -4.51 1.21 -25.56
N LYS A 136 -3.42 1.82 -25.99
CA LYS A 136 -2.27 1.17 -26.63
C LYS A 136 -2.59 0.51 -27.97
N ILE A 137 -3.48 1.11 -28.74
CA ILE A 137 -3.83 0.63 -30.09
C ILE A 137 -2.66 0.70 -31.10
N ASP A 138 -1.57 1.36 -30.72
CA ASP A 138 -0.31 1.46 -31.47
C ASP A 138 0.56 0.20 -31.37
N LEU A 139 0.24 -0.73 -30.48
CA LEU A 139 1.01 -1.96 -30.32
C LEU A 139 0.69 -2.97 -31.43
N PRO A 140 1.69 -3.73 -31.93
CA PRO A 140 1.48 -4.72 -33.00
C PRO A 140 0.50 -5.85 -32.63
N ASN A 141 0.39 -6.16 -31.35
CA ASN A 141 -0.49 -7.22 -30.80
C ASN A 141 -1.80 -6.66 -30.23
N ALA A 142 -2.15 -5.40 -30.52
CA ALA A 142 -3.41 -4.81 -30.11
C ALA A 142 -4.59 -5.48 -30.84
N ASP A 143 -5.61 -5.91 -30.07
CA ASP A 143 -6.84 -6.50 -30.57
C ASP A 143 -8.06 -5.85 -29.91
N ILE A 144 -8.56 -4.81 -30.55
CA ILE A 144 -9.64 -3.95 -30.02
C ILE A 144 -10.94 -4.74 -29.88
N GLU A 145 -11.31 -5.54 -30.89
CA GLU A 145 -12.59 -6.25 -30.88
C GLU A 145 -12.61 -7.38 -29.84
N ARG A 146 -11.49 -8.07 -29.67
CA ARG A 146 -11.33 -9.06 -28.59
C ARG A 146 -11.51 -8.40 -27.23
N VAL A 147 -10.83 -7.26 -26.97
CA VAL A 147 -10.90 -6.59 -25.68
C VAL A 147 -12.29 -6.01 -25.41
N LYS A 148 -13.00 -5.48 -26.42
CA LYS A 148 -14.40 -5.07 -26.29
C LYS A 148 -15.28 -6.24 -25.85
N ALA A 149 -15.21 -7.38 -26.54
CA ALA A 149 -15.97 -8.57 -26.19
C ALA A 149 -15.62 -9.09 -24.77
N GLU A 150 -14.37 -8.97 -24.36
CA GLU A 150 -13.92 -9.35 -23.02
C GLU A 150 -14.51 -8.40 -21.95
N VAL A 151 -14.51 -7.08 -22.16
CA VAL A 151 -15.14 -6.10 -21.28
C VAL A 151 -16.63 -6.36 -21.15
N GLU A 152 -17.34 -6.65 -22.25
CA GLU A 152 -18.77 -6.98 -22.22
C GLU A 152 -19.06 -8.28 -21.46
N SER A 153 -18.29 -9.33 -21.72
CA SER A 153 -18.54 -10.64 -21.12
C SER A 153 -18.14 -10.76 -19.66
N VAL A 154 -17.04 -10.06 -19.26
CA VAL A 154 -16.48 -10.18 -17.91
C VAL A 154 -17.03 -9.11 -16.97
N ILE A 155 -17.20 -7.88 -17.47
CA ILE A 155 -17.61 -6.72 -16.66
C ILE A 155 -19.12 -6.44 -16.84
N GLY A 156 -19.67 -6.74 -18.00
CA GLY A 156 -21.08 -6.43 -18.34
C GLY A 156 -21.31 -5.00 -18.81
N LEU A 157 -20.26 -4.27 -19.19
CA LEU A 157 -20.37 -2.90 -19.71
C LEU A 157 -20.56 -2.92 -21.22
N ASP A 158 -21.47 -2.07 -21.73
CA ASP A 158 -21.64 -1.84 -23.16
C ASP A 158 -20.39 -1.17 -23.76
N THR A 159 -19.73 -1.83 -24.69
CA THR A 159 -18.55 -1.35 -25.39
C THR A 159 -18.82 -0.79 -26.78
N SER A 160 -20.07 -0.70 -27.22
CA SER A 160 -20.46 -0.14 -28.53
C SER A 160 -19.91 1.27 -28.74
N SER A 161 -19.78 2.03 -27.65
CA SER A 161 -19.24 3.39 -27.60
C SER A 161 -17.84 3.48 -26.99
N ALA A 162 -17.12 2.37 -26.85
CA ALA A 162 -15.74 2.35 -26.34
C ALA A 162 -14.79 3.14 -27.26
N LEU A 163 -13.88 3.88 -26.68
CA LEU A 163 -12.97 4.79 -27.38
C LEU A 163 -11.60 4.14 -27.57
N PRO A 164 -11.20 3.78 -28.81
CA PRO A 164 -9.86 3.32 -29.08
C PRO A 164 -8.88 4.51 -29.10
N ILE A 165 -7.84 4.44 -28.27
CA ILE A 165 -6.84 5.50 -28.16
C ILE A 165 -5.41 4.95 -28.11
N SER A 166 -4.45 5.82 -28.37
CA SER A 166 -3.06 5.63 -27.98
C SER A 166 -2.61 6.84 -27.16
N ALA A 167 -2.52 6.67 -25.84
CA ALA A 167 -1.97 7.70 -24.97
C ALA A 167 -0.52 8.06 -25.33
N LYS A 168 0.25 7.09 -25.83
CA LYS A 168 1.64 7.29 -26.28
C LYS A 168 1.74 8.22 -27.50
N THR A 169 0.91 8.01 -28.51
CA THR A 169 0.96 8.76 -29.77
C THR A 169 0.00 9.95 -29.82
N GLY A 170 -0.97 10.03 -28.90
CA GLY A 170 -1.99 11.08 -28.85
C GLY A 170 -3.22 10.81 -29.73
N VAL A 171 -3.28 9.65 -30.40
CA VAL A 171 -4.44 9.28 -31.24
C VAL A 171 -5.67 9.08 -30.38
N GLY A 172 -6.81 9.65 -30.80
CA GLY A 172 -8.12 9.51 -30.14
C GLY A 172 -8.34 10.41 -28.90
N ILE A 173 -7.33 11.20 -28.45
CA ILE A 173 -7.46 12.02 -27.22
C ILE A 173 -8.51 13.14 -27.39
N GLY A 174 -8.61 13.78 -28.57
CA GLY A 174 -9.63 14.78 -28.82
C GLY A 174 -11.06 14.24 -28.74
N ASP A 175 -11.29 13.04 -29.24
CA ASP A 175 -12.59 12.38 -29.16
C ASP A 175 -12.90 11.90 -27.73
N LEU A 176 -11.87 11.51 -26.96
CA LEU A 176 -12.01 11.21 -25.54
C LEU A 176 -12.46 12.44 -24.74
N LEU A 177 -11.87 13.62 -24.97
CA LEU A 177 -12.27 14.87 -24.30
C LEU A 177 -13.72 15.24 -24.62
N GLU A 178 -14.15 15.10 -25.89
CA GLU A 178 -15.54 15.29 -26.28
C GLU A 178 -16.51 14.27 -25.62
N ALA A 179 -16.05 13.01 -25.48
CA ALA A 179 -16.84 11.99 -24.79
C ALA A 179 -16.97 12.29 -23.29
N ILE A 180 -15.93 12.79 -22.63
CA ILE A 180 -16.01 13.23 -21.23
C ILE A 180 -17.07 14.33 -21.08
N VAL A 181 -17.04 15.36 -21.94
CA VAL A 181 -18.04 16.44 -21.91
C VAL A 181 -19.46 15.94 -22.10
N LYS A 182 -19.69 14.97 -23.00
CA LYS A 182 -21.02 14.48 -23.37
C LYS A 182 -21.55 13.42 -22.41
N ARG A 183 -20.70 12.51 -21.92
CA ARG A 183 -21.13 11.32 -21.18
C ARG A 183 -21.05 11.50 -19.68
N VAL A 184 -19.95 12.11 -19.17
CA VAL A 184 -19.85 12.38 -17.74
C VAL A 184 -20.92 13.40 -17.35
N PRO A 185 -21.86 13.09 -16.44
CA PRO A 185 -22.88 14.03 -16.05
C PRO A 185 -22.30 15.22 -15.27
N PRO A 186 -22.95 16.39 -15.32
CA PRO A 186 -22.59 17.49 -14.45
C PRO A 186 -22.93 17.14 -13.00
N PRO A 187 -22.30 17.81 -12.01
CA PRO A 187 -22.64 17.63 -10.60
C PRO A 187 -24.12 17.92 -10.34
N SER A 188 -24.89 16.87 -10.07
CA SER A 188 -26.32 16.96 -9.80
C SER A 188 -26.66 16.87 -8.31
N ARG A 189 -25.73 16.34 -7.51
CA ARG A 189 -25.92 16.19 -6.06
C ARG A 189 -25.77 17.54 -5.36
N GLY A 190 -26.67 17.83 -4.40
CA GLY A 190 -26.59 18.98 -3.52
C GLY A 190 -27.32 20.25 -3.97
N LEU A 191 -27.37 21.22 -3.04
CA LEU A 191 -28.07 22.50 -3.18
C LEU A 191 -27.04 23.63 -3.37
N THR A 192 -27.27 24.50 -4.33
CA THR A 192 -26.41 25.70 -4.54
C THR A 192 -26.50 26.70 -3.41
N ASP A 193 -27.70 26.91 -2.84
CA ASP A 193 -27.98 27.91 -1.82
C ASP A 193 -28.20 27.30 -0.41
N GLY A 194 -27.82 26.03 -0.22
CA GLY A 194 -27.93 25.33 1.07
C GLY A 194 -26.83 25.70 2.06
N PRO A 195 -26.98 25.29 3.34
CA PRO A 195 -25.85 25.30 4.28
C PRO A 195 -24.66 24.52 3.72
N LEU A 196 -23.44 25.01 3.95
CA LEU A 196 -22.23 24.36 3.44
C LEU A 196 -22.14 22.92 3.94
N ARG A 197 -22.00 21.98 3.01
CA ARG A 197 -21.51 20.62 3.25
C ARG A 197 -20.37 20.34 2.27
N ALA A 198 -19.16 20.27 2.79
CA ALA A 198 -17.98 19.94 2.02
C ALA A 198 -17.40 18.62 2.53
N LEU A 199 -17.20 17.65 1.63
CA LEU A 199 -16.58 16.37 1.93
C LEU A 199 -15.07 16.51 1.87
N VAL A 200 -14.37 16.18 2.96
CA VAL A 200 -12.90 16.05 2.96
C VAL A 200 -12.53 14.70 2.37
N TYR A 201 -12.02 14.65 1.15
CA TYR A 201 -11.64 13.40 0.51
C TYR A 201 -10.14 13.10 0.56
N ASP A 202 -9.29 14.13 0.80
CA ASP A 202 -7.85 13.99 1.02
C ASP A 202 -7.31 15.11 1.91
N SER A 203 -6.13 14.91 2.52
CA SER A 203 -5.42 15.95 3.27
C SER A 203 -3.92 15.66 3.31
N TRP A 204 -3.12 16.72 3.53
CA TRP A 204 -1.68 16.58 3.76
C TRP A 204 -1.16 17.70 4.66
N PHE A 205 0.03 17.49 5.18
CA PHE A 205 0.74 18.48 5.96
C PHE A 205 1.74 19.23 5.07
N ASP A 206 1.60 20.56 5.04
CA ASP A 206 2.55 21.46 4.39
C ASP A 206 3.36 22.18 5.48
N PRO A 207 4.71 22.20 5.40
CA PRO A 207 5.55 22.81 6.44
C PRO A 207 5.29 24.30 6.66
N TYR A 208 4.77 25.02 5.66
CA TYR A 208 4.58 26.47 5.68
C TYR A 208 3.15 26.89 6.06
N VAL A 209 2.15 26.15 5.62
CA VAL A 209 0.74 26.52 5.82
C VAL A 209 -0.02 25.59 6.76
N GLY A 210 0.65 24.53 7.27
CA GLY A 210 0.03 23.53 8.13
C GLY A 210 -0.79 22.51 7.36
N VAL A 211 -1.91 22.06 7.95
CA VAL A 211 -2.78 21.09 7.30
C VAL A 211 -3.54 21.75 6.14
N VAL A 212 -3.46 21.12 4.98
CA VAL A 212 -4.25 21.45 3.79
C VAL A 212 -5.27 20.34 3.57
N ALA A 213 -6.55 20.69 3.52
CA ALA A 213 -7.65 19.75 3.26
C ALA A 213 -8.17 19.90 1.83
N GLN A 214 -8.23 18.79 1.08
CA GLN A 214 -8.92 18.74 -0.21
C GLN A 214 -10.40 18.44 0.01
N VAL A 215 -11.24 19.24 -0.61
CA VAL A 215 -12.69 19.16 -0.41
C VAL A 215 -13.46 19.12 -1.72
N ARG A 216 -14.54 18.37 -1.70
CA ARG A 216 -15.62 18.42 -2.66
C ARG A 216 -16.78 19.19 -2.05
N ILE A 217 -17.16 20.33 -2.62
CA ILE A 217 -18.33 21.07 -2.18
C ILE A 217 -19.59 20.38 -2.71
N ILE A 218 -20.40 19.87 -1.81
CA ILE A 218 -21.70 19.26 -2.14
C ILE A 218 -22.77 20.34 -2.12
N ASP A 219 -22.94 21.05 -0.99
CA ASP A 219 -23.91 22.13 -0.84
C ASP A 219 -23.23 23.45 -0.51
N GLY A 220 -23.86 24.53 -0.91
CA GLY A 220 -23.47 25.88 -0.55
C GLY A 220 -22.16 26.35 -1.17
N ALA A 221 -21.46 27.21 -0.46
CA ALA A 221 -20.22 27.81 -0.92
C ALA A 221 -19.25 28.06 0.24
N LEU A 222 -17.95 28.08 -0.08
CA LEU A 222 -16.84 28.29 0.85
C LEU A 222 -15.98 29.45 0.35
N LYS A 223 -15.59 30.37 1.27
CA LYS A 223 -14.77 31.56 0.98
C LYS A 223 -13.62 31.72 1.95
N PRO A 224 -12.54 32.38 1.53
CA PRO A 224 -11.51 32.82 2.49
C PRO A 224 -12.14 33.73 3.56
N GLY A 225 -11.72 33.56 4.84
CA GLY A 225 -12.28 34.25 5.98
C GLY A 225 -13.54 33.61 6.60
N ASP A 226 -14.10 32.57 5.97
CA ASP A 226 -15.18 31.80 6.59
C ASP A 226 -14.64 30.99 7.78
N LYS A 227 -15.44 30.93 8.86
CA LYS A 227 -15.17 30.06 10.00
C LYS A 227 -15.92 28.74 9.80
N VAL A 228 -15.14 27.66 9.73
CA VAL A 228 -15.66 26.30 9.50
C VAL A 228 -15.58 25.45 10.74
N ARG A 229 -16.44 24.41 10.76
CA ARG A 229 -16.47 23.36 11.80
C ARG A 229 -16.39 22.00 11.13
N PHE A 230 -15.53 21.13 11.67
CA PHE A 230 -15.48 19.72 11.32
C PHE A 230 -16.52 18.94 12.12
N PHE A 231 -17.33 18.11 11.45
CA PHE A 231 -18.44 17.40 12.12
C PHE A 231 -17.93 16.36 13.13
N SER A 232 -16.91 15.58 12.79
CA SER A 232 -16.46 14.46 13.61
C SER A 232 -15.78 14.90 14.92
N THR A 233 -15.08 16.03 14.90
CA THR A 233 -14.29 16.53 16.05
C THR A 233 -14.93 17.74 16.73
N GLY A 234 -15.82 18.45 16.03
CA GLY A 234 -16.36 19.72 16.48
C GLY A 234 -15.35 20.88 16.45
N ALA A 235 -14.13 20.63 15.95
CA ALA A 235 -13.08 21.65 15.89
C ALA A 235 -13.43 22.77 14.90
N GLU A 236 -13.12 24.01 15.27
CA GLU A 236 -13.43 25.20 14.49
C GLU A 236 -12.18 25.93 14.07
N TYR A 237 -12.13 26.36 12.81
CA TYR A 237 -10.98 27.05 12.23
C TYR A 237 -11.43 28.12 11.23
N ASP A 238 -10.62 29.19 11.13
CA ASP A 238 -10.79 30.22 10.12
C ASP A 238 -9.99 29.87 8.87
N ILE A 239 -10.62 29.98 7.68
CA ILE A 239 -9.99 29.69 6.40
C ILE A 239 -9.10 30.87 5.98
N TYR A 240 -7.82 30.62 5.80
CA TYR A 240 -6.88 31.62 5.31
C TYR A 240 -6.72 31.56 3.79
N LYS A 241 -6.60 30.37 3.24
CA LYS A 241 -6.39 30.14 1.81
C LYS A 241 -7.39 29.15 1.28
N LEU A 242 -7.90 29.46 0.11
CA LEU A 242 -8.80 28.63 -0.67
C LEU A 242 -8.28 28.57 -2.09
N GLY A 243 -8.22 27.39 -2.68
CA GLY A 243 -7.61 27.26 -3.99
C GLY A 243 -7.97 25.98 -4.74
N VAL A 244 -7.40 25.87 -5.92
CA VAL A 244 -7.51 24.73 -6.84
C VAL A 244 -6.13 24.45 -7.44
N PHE A 245 -5.94 23.27 -8.01
CA PHE A 245 -4.72 22.92 -8.74
C PHE A 245 -4.97 23.01 -10.25
N THR A 246 -4.23 23.89 -10.96
CA THR A 246 -4.37 24.17 -12.42
C THR A 246 -3.07 24.10 -13.22
N PRO A 247 -2.28 23.07 -13.27
CA PRO A 247 -1.82 22.02 -12.37
C PRO A 247 -1.10 22.52 -11.12
N HIS A 248 -0.67 23.79 -11.12
CA HIS A 248 -0.08 24.46 -9.95
C HIS A 248 -1.19 24.99 -9.04
N ALA A 249 -0.87 25.17 -7.76
CA ALA A 249 -1.81 25.73 -6.81
C ALA A 249 -2.19 27.17 -7.20
N GLN A 250 -3.48 27.43 -7.36
CA GLN A 250 -4.04 28.73 -7.67
C GLN A 250 -5.10 29.11 -6.63
N GLU A 251 -4.95 30.28 -6.01
CA GLU A 251 -5.95 30.79 -5.07
C GLU A 251 -7.21 31.23 -5.83
N VAL A 252 -8.37 30.93 -5.24
CA VAL A 252 -9.68 31.32 -5.77
C VAL A 252 -10.51 32.06 -4.71
N PRO A 253 -11.38 33.00 -5.12
CA PRO A 253 -12.17 33.75 -4.18
C PRO A 253 -13.30 32.95 -3.55
N GLU A 254 -13.73 31.85 -4.16
CA GLU A 254 -14.86 31.05 -3.73
C GLU A 254 -14.79 29.65 -4.34
N LEU A 255 -15.25 28.64 -3.59
CA LEU A 255 -15.62 27.32 -4.09
C LEU A 255 -17.11 27.11 -3.90
N THR A 256 -17.83 26.74 -4.96
CA THR A 256 -19.28 26.55 -4.96
C THR A 256 -19.68 25.08 -5.12
N SER A 257 -20.95 24.76 -4.88
CA SER A 257 -21.52 23.42 -5.07
C SER A 257 -21.09 22.82 -6.42
N GLY A 258 -20.61 21.58 -6.37
CA GLY A 258 -20.09 20.84 -7.52
C GLY A 258 -18.59 21.00 -7.76
N GLN A 259 -17.91 21.94 -7.13
CA GLN A 259 -16.49 22.18 -7.33
C GLN A 259 -15.61 21.36 -6.38
N VAL A 260 -14.40 21.06 -6.86
CA VAL A 260 -13.31 20.44 -6.10
C VAL A 260 -12.22 21.48 -5.90
N GLY A 261 -11.63 21.52 -4.72
CA GLY A 261 -10.53 22.42 -4.38
C GLY A 261 -9.89 22.08 -3.04
N TYR A 262 -9.09 22.97 -2.52
CA TYR A 262 -8.44 22.81 -1.22
C TYR A 262 -8.58 24.08 -0.38
N PHE A 263 -8.47 23.92 0.93
CA PHE A 263 -8.30 25.05 1.85
C PHE A 263 -7.22 24.78 2.90
N SER A 264 -6.68 25.86 3.44
CA SER A 264 -5.78 25.88 4.60
C SER A 264 -6.37 26.77 5.69
N ALA A 265 -6.34 26.30 6.93
CA ALA A 265 -6.98 26.94 8.07
C ALA A 265 -6.09 27.00 9.34
N ALA A 266 -4.75 26.98 9.16
CA ALA A 266 -3.74 26.96 10.25
C ALA A 266 -4.05 25.92 11.35
N ILE A 267 -4.48 24.74 10.93
CA ILE A 267 -4.83 23.65 11.83
C ILE A 267 -3.58 23.13 12.51
N LYS A 268 -3.52 23.23 13.84
CA LYS A 268 -2.35 22.86 14.65
C LYS A 268 -2.39 21.41 15.10
N ASN A 269 -3.59 20.91 15.40
CA ASN A 269 -3.76 19.54 15.84
C ASN A 269 -4.16 18.66 14.64
N LEU A 270 -3.24 17.79 14.22
CA LEU A 270 -3.43 16.91 13.08
C LEU A 270 -4.65 15.98 13.21
N LYS A 271 -5.06 15.66 14.44
CA LYS A 271 -6.21 14.78 14.72
C LYS A 271 -7.58 15.43 14.48
N ASP A 272 -7.62 16.76 14.30
CA ASP A 272 -8.86 17.50 14.09
C ASP A 272 -9.37 17.40 12.65
N VAL A 273 -8.52 16.98 11.71
CA VAL A 273 -8.89 16.73 10.32
C VAL A 273 -8.91 15.23 10.06
N ARG A 274 -10.06 14.73 9.63
CA ARG A 274 -10.22 13.33 9.23
C ARG A 274 -10.70 13.26 7.80
N ILE A 275 -10.08 12.37 7.03
CA ILE A 275 -10.56 12.09 5.68
C ILE A 275 -11.93 11.39 5.80
N GLY A 276 -12.90 11.82 4.97
CA GLY A 276 -14.29 11.39 5.06
C GLY A 276 -15.17 12.27 5.96
N ASP A 277 -14.58 13.26 6.64
CA ASP A 277 -15.36 14.19 7.47
C ASP A 277 -16.12 15.23 6.63
N THR A 278 -17.14 15.80 7.24
CA THR A 278 -17.92 16.90 6.67
C THR A 278 -17.50 18.22 7.29
N VAL A 279 -17.25 19.20 6.44
CA VAL A 279 -16.98 20.58 6.85
C VAL A 279 -18.20 21.43 6.60
N THR A 280 -18.60 22.24 7.60
CA THR A 280 -19.73 23.18 7.52
C THR A 280 -19.34 24.56 8.04
N LEU A 281 -20.16 25.58 7.75
CA LEU A 281 -19.95 26.93 8.29
C LEU A 281 -20.46 27.03 9.73
N VAL A 282 -19.72 27.67 10.61
CA VAL A 282 -20.13 27.91 12.01
C VAL A 282 -21.36 28.81 12.06
N LYS A 283 -21.44 29.84 11.20
CA LYS A 283 -22.56 30.80 11.13
C LYS A 283 -23.87 30.22 10.60
N ASN A 284 -23.82 29.17 9.77
CA ASN A 284 -24.97 28.50 9.20
C ASN A 284 -24.64 27.01 9.05
N PRO A 285 -24.65 26.25 10.16
CA PRO A 285 -24.24 24.86 10.16
C PRO A 285 -25.28 23.97 9.47
N ALA A 286 -24.80 22.99 8.73
CA ALA A 286 -25.65 21.93 8.21
C ALA A 286 -26.18 21.06 9.37
N SER A 287 -27.37 20.50 9.18
CA SER A 287 -28.02 19.63 10.18
C SER A 287 -27.44 18.22 10.21
N GLU A 288 -26.91 17.74 9.09
CA GLU A 288 -26.44 16.37 8.92
C GLU A 288 -25.08 16.32 8.22
N ALA A 289 -24.23 15.40 8.65
CA ALA A 289 -23.00 15.07 7.97
C ALA A 289 -23.28 14.34 6.65
N LEU A 290 -22.35 14.46 5.71
CA LEU A 290 -22.31 13.60 4.53
C LEU A 290 -21.98 12.16 4.94
N PRO A 291 -22.39 11.14 4.18
CA PRO A 291 -21.89 9.79 4.38
C PRO A 291 -20.36 9.82 4.32
N GLY A 292 -19.74 9.37 5.40
CA GLY A 292 -18.28 9.25 5.47
C GLY A 292 -17.79 7.99 4.74
N PHE A 293 -16.47 7.80 4.75
CA PHE A 293 -15.88 6.59 4.20
C PHE A 293 -15.92 5.44 5.21
N LYS A 294 -15.98 4.21 4.70
CA LYS A 294 -15.79 3.02 5.53
C LYS A 294 -14.41 3.08 6.18
N GLU A 295 -14.34 2.75 7.47
CA GLU A 295 -13.07 2.68 8.18
C GLU A 295 -12.23 1.53 7.62
N VAL A 296 -11.06 1.88 7.14
CA VAL A 296 -10.11 0.89 6.61
C VAL A 296 -9.27 0.36 7.76
N ARG A 297 -9.20 -0.96 7.89
CA ARG A 297 -8.42 -1.62 8.95
C ARG A 297 -7.14 -2.18 8.38
N PRO A 298 -5.99 -1.90 9.00
CA PRO A 298 -4.74 -2.54 8.63
C PRO A 298 -4.84 -4.06 8.71
N MET A 299 -4.22 -4.73 7.76
CA MET A 299 -4.17 -6.19 7.69
C MET A 299 -2.78 -6.75 7.98
N VAL A 300 -1.74 -5.94 7.76
CA VAL A 300 -0.33 -6.28 7.92
C VAL A 300 0.29 -5.38 8.96
N PHE A 301 1.09 -5.94 9.85
CA PHE A 301 1.71 -5.21 10.95
C PHE A 301 3.22 -5.46 10.98
N GLY A 302 4.01 -4.38 11.14
CA GLY A 302 5.45 -4.44 11.26
C GLY A 302 5.96 -3.44 12.30
N GLY A 303 7.06 -3.77 12.96
CA GLY A 303 7.73 -2.82 13.88
C GLY A 303 8.70 -1.95 13.10
N LEU A 304 8.69 -0.65 13.37
CA LEU A 304 9.68 0.33 12.89
C LEU A 304 10.51 0.82 14.06
N PHE A 305 11.82 0.64 13.98
CA PHE A 305 12.75 1.03 15.02
C PHE A 305 13.84 1.93 14.43
N PRO A 306 14.16 3.07 15.07
CA PRO A 306 15.28 3.88 14.59
C PRO A 306 16.61 3.16 14.87
N VAL A 307 17.56 3.29 13.94
CA VAL A 307 18.93 2.76 14.14
C VAL A 307 19.62 3.52 15.28
N ASP A 308 19.43 4.84 15.33
CA ASP A 308 19.89 5.68 16.44
C ASP A 308 18.73 5.92 17.43
N ALA A 309 18.95 5.62 18.68
CA ALA A 309 17.93 5.80 19.73
C ALA A 309 17.48 7.27 19.91
N ASP A 310 18.32 8.23 19.57
CA ASP A 310 18.02 9.66 19.64
C ASP A 310 16.95 10.07 18.61
N ASP A 311 16.80 9.30 17.51
CA ASP A 311 15.78 9.55 16.48
C ASP A 311 14.38 9.07 16.86
N TYR A 312 14.16 8.48 18.02
CA TYR A 312 12.81 8.02 18.45
C TYR A 312 11.74 9.12 18.43
N VAL A 313 12.09 10.34 18.87
CA VAL A 313 11.15 11.48 18.88
C VAL A 313 10.92 12.00 17.45
N ASN A 314 11.97 12.02 16.62
CA ASN A 314 11.87 12.41 15.22
C ASN A 314 10.97 11.43 14.45
N LEU A 315 11.15 10.11 14.69
CA LEU A 315 10.31 9.07 14.12
C LEU A 315 8.83 9.26 14.50
N LYS A 316 8.52 9.57 15.77
CA LYS A 316 7.14 9.87 16.19
C LYS A 316 6.53 11.00 15.38
N THR A 317 7.25 12.10 15.26
CA THR A 317 6.78 13.29 14.53
C THR A 317 6.56 12.98 13.04
N ALA A 318 7.45 12.19 12.44
CA ALA A 318 7.33 11.75 11.06
C ALA A 318 6.10 10.85 10.84
N LEU A 319 5.88 9.88 11.74
CA LEU A 319 4.72 8.98 11.71
C LEU A 319 3.40 9.76 11.88
N GLU A 320 3.34 10.75 12.78
CA GLU A 320 2.16 11.61 12.96
C GLU A 320 1.85 12.41 11.68
N LYS A 321 2.86 12.95 11.00
CA LYS A 321 2.68 13.66 9.73
C LYS A 321 2.26 12.72 8.60
N LEU A 322 2.84 11.53 8.56
CA LEU A 322 2.53 10.55 7.53
C LEU A 322 1.09 10.02 7.68
N SER A 323 0.64 9.75 8.92
CA SER A 323 -0.72 9.27 9.19
C SER A 323 -1.82 10.28 8.84
N LEU A 324 -1.50 11.57 8.76
CA LEU A 324 -2.41 12.58 8.24
C LEU A 324 -2.64 12.42 6.73
N ASN A 325 -1.56 12.10 6.01
CA ASN A 325 -1.60 11.92 4.57
C ASN A 325 -2.19 10.56 4.18
N ASP A 326 -2.15 9.60 5.11
CA ASP A 326 -2.55 8.22 4.90
C ASP A 326 -3.36 7.71 6.09
N SER A 327 -4.68 7.77 5.97
CA SER A 327 -5.58 7.37 7.06
C SER A 327 -5.72 5.86 7.22
N ALA A 328 -5.17 5.05 6.33
CA ALA A 328 -5.10 3.61 6.47
C ALA A 328 -3.88 3.17 7.30
N PHE A 329 -2.91 4.07 7.45
CA PHE A 329 -1.73 3.85 8.27
C PHE A 329 -2.02 4.11 9.75
N THR A 330 -1.67 3.14 10.60
CA THR A 330 -1.81 3.25 12.06
C THR A 330 -0.48 2.96 12.74
N PHE A 331 -0.24 3.54 13.91
CA PHE A 331 0.96 3.24 14.68
C PHE A 331 0.73 3.36 16.18
N GLU A 332 1.41 2.53 16.95
CA GLU A 332 1.44 2.54 18.42
C GLU A 332 2.87 2.33 18.92
N ALA A 333 3.17 2.83 20.11
CA ALA A 333 4.49 2.67 20.70
C ALA A 333 4.78 1.18 20.98
N GLU A 334 5.98 0.73 20.62
CA GLU A 334 6.46 -0.63 20.83
C GLU A 334 7.85 -0.63 21.46
N THR A 335 8.15 -1.67 22.23
CA THR A 335 9.47 -1.89 22.82
C THR A 335 9.94 -3.30 22.49
N SER A 336 11.13 -3.41 21.92
CA SER A 336 11.82 -4.69 21.65
C SER A 336 13.03 -4.82 22.57
N ALA A 337 13.24 -6.01 23.11
CA ALA A 337 14.44 -6.30 23.92
C ALA A 337 15.73 -6.21 23.10
N ALA A 338 15.64 -6.46 21.79
CA ALA A 338 16.78 -6.42 20.86
C ALA A 338 17.00 -5.03 20.25
N LEU A 339 15.92 -4.28 19.91
CA LEU A 339 15.97 -3.05 19.12
C LEU A 339 15.69 -1.78 19.93
N GLY A 340 15.22 -1.90 21.19
CA GLY A 340 14.87 -0.76 22.03
C GLY A 340 13.47 -0.21 21.76
N PHE A 341 13.32 1.11 21.77
CA PHE A 341 12.04 1.80 21.55
C PHE A 341 11.77 2.04 20.08
N GLY A 342 10.55 1.77 19.65
CA GLY A 342 10.07 1.95 18.29
C GLY A 342 8.55 2.05 18.23
N TYR A 343 8.00 1.77 17.06
CA TYR A 343 6.56 1.81 16.82
C TYR A 343 6.10 0.56 16.08
N ARG A 344 4.99 -0.01 16.53
CA ARG A 344 4.23 -1.02 15.80
C ARG A 344 3.32 -0.31 14.83
N CYS A 345 3.49 -0.57 13.56
CA CYS A 345 2.77 0.07 12.47
C CYS A 345 1.84 -0.92 11.77
N GLY A 346 0.65 -0.45 11.42
CA GLY A 346 -0.33 -1.21 10.66
C GLY A 346 -0.43 -0.70 9.23
N TYR A 347 -0.46 -1.62 8.27
CA TYR A 347 -0.44 -1.39 6.83
C TYR A 347 -1.54 -2.17 6.13
N LEU A 348 -1.90 -1.80 4.92
CA LEU A 348 -2.87 -2.54 4.10
C LEU A 348 -2.25 -3.77 3.45
N GLY A 349 -1.00 -3.68 3.03
CA GLY A 349 -0.27 -4.75 2.39
C GLY A 349 1.24 -4.52 2.45
N LEU A 350 2.00 -5.39 1.78
CA LEU A 350 3.46 -5.30 1.77
C LEU A 350 3.96 -4.06 1.00
N LEU A 351 3.39 -3.78 -0.16
CA LEU A 351 3.78 -2.61 -0.95
C LEU A 351 3.52 -1.31 -0.17
N HIS A 352 2.39 -1.24 0.55
CA HIS A 352 2.10 -0.11 1.42
C HIS A 352 3.17 0.03 2.52
N MET A 353 3.60 -1.08 3.15
CA MET A 353 4.67 -1.07 4.16
C MET A 353 6.00 -0.56 3.60
N GLU A 354 6.40 -1.04 2.43
CA GLU A 354 7.63 -0.59 1.76
C GLU A 354 7.60 0.89 1.43
N ILE A 355 6.49 1.38 0.90
CA ILE A 355 6.30 2.79 0.56
C ILE A 355 6.37 3.67 1.80
N VAL A 356 5.71 3.28 2.89
CA VAL A 356 5.77 4.01 4.16
C VAL A 356 7.20 4.08 4.67
N GLN A 357 7.94 2.96 4.65
CA GLN A 357 9.34 2.91 5.07
C GLN A 357 10.20 3.84 4.20
N GLU A 358 10.15 3.70 2.87
CA GLU A 358 10.95 4.54 1.97
C GLU A 358 10.61 6.03 2.10
N ARG A 359 9.35 6.38 2.32
CA ARG A 359 8.96 7.76 2.57
C ARG A 359 9.55 8.30 3.87
N LEU A 360 9.55 7.51 4.95
CA LEU A 360 10.17 7.89 6.22
C LEU A 360 11.68 8.09 6.07
N GLU A 361 12.35 7.22 5.32
CA GLU A 361 13.78 7.32 5.06
C GLU A 361 14.14 8.51 4.18
N ARG A 362 13.36 8.79 3.10
CA ARG A 362 13.69 9.85 2.12
C ARG A 362 13.16 11.23 2.52
N GLU A 363 11.91 11.33 2.98
CA GLU A 363 11.28 12.62 3.29
C GLU A 363 11.68 13.16 4.68
N PHE A 364 12.04 12.26 5.62
CA PHE A 364 12.37 12.63 7.00
C PHE A 364 13.81 12.27 7.39
N GLU A 365 14.61 11.76 6.46
CA GLU A 365 16.04 11.40 6.65
C GLU A 365 16.28 10.44 7.82
N LEU A 366 15.36 9.51 8.06
CA LEU A 366 15.42 8.54 9.16
C LEU A 366 16.08 7.24 8.68
N ASN A 367 16.99 6.68 9.50
CA ASN A 367 17.51 5.34 9.29
C ASN A 367 16.71 4.35 10.15
N LEU A 368 16.01 3.41 9.49
CA LEU A 368 15.04 2.55 10.15
C LEU A 368 15.39 1.07 10.03
N ILE A 369 15.06 0.32 11.08
CA ILE A 369 15.02 -1.15 11.06
C ILE A 369 13.54 -1.55 11.04
N THR A 370 13.17 -2.34 10.03
CA THR A 370 11.83 -2.90 9.91
C THR A 370 11.83 -4.36 10.32
N THR A 371 10.91 -4.77 11.19
CA THR A 371 10.73 -6.18 11.54
C THR A 371 9.88 -6.89 10.49
N ALA A 372 9.91 -8.22 10.49
CA ALA A 372 9.07 -9.02 9.59
C ALA A 372 7.59 -8.64 9.73
N PRO A 373 6.86 -8.48 8.59
CA PRO A 373 5.43 -8.28 8.63
C PRO A 373 4.73 -9.49 9.22
N SER A 374 3.70 -9.23 9.98
CA SER A 374 2.80 -10.23 10.56
C SER A 374 1.35 -9.82 10.33
N VAL A 375 0.46 -10.79 10.41
CA VAL A 375 -0.99 -10.58 10.35
C VAL A 375 -1.57 -10.61 11.76
N VAL A 376 -2.84 -10.19 11.92
CA VAL A 376 -3.53 -10.33 13.21
C VAL A 376 -4.07 -11.74 13.34
N TYR A 377 -3.61 -12.47 14.35
CA TYR A 377 -4.14 -13.78 14.74
C TYR A 377 -5.15 -13.62 15.86
N LYS A 378 -6.21 -14.41 15.84
CA LYS A 378 -7.12 -14.52 16.98
C LYS A 378 -6.73 -15.75 17.82
N MET A 379 -6.41 -15.51 19.08
CA MET A 379 -6.07 -16.57 20.02
C MET A 379 -7.19 -16.70 21.05
N VAL A 380 -7.87 -17.83 21.03
CA VAL A 380 -8.91 -18.15 22.00
C VAL A 380 -8.23 -18.85 23.17
N LEU A 381 -8.34 -18.28 24.35
CA LEU A 381 -7.77 -18.85 25.58
C LEU A 381 -8.71 -19.90 26.20
N ASN A 382 -8.16 -20.67 27.13
CA ASN A 382 -8.93 -21.73 27.84
C ASN A 382 -10.10 -21.16 28.66
N ASP A 383 -10.06 -19.88 29.04
CA ASP A 383 -11.15 -19.19 29.74
C ASP A 383 -12.22 -18.61 28.80
N GLY A 384 -12.06 -18.79 27.48
CA GLY A 384 -12.94 -18.24 26.44
C GLY A 384 -12.59 -16.82 25.98
N THR A 385 -11.59 -16.19 26.58
CA THR A 385 -11.13 -14.84 26.15
C THR A 385 -10.52 -14.91 24.74
N VAL A 386 -10.88 -13.96 23.88
CA VAL A 386 -10.32 -13.84 22.52
C VAL A 386 -9.32 -12.68 22.50
N LEU A 387 -8.06 -12.99 22.22
CA LEU A 387 -6.99 -12.02 22.06
C LEU A 387 -6.64 -11.84 20.59
N ASN A 388 -6.54 -10.60 20.14
CA ASN A 388 -5.97 -10.27 18.84
C ASN A 388 -4.46 -10.06 19.01
N VAL A 389 -3.66 -10.89 18.35
CA VAL A 389 -2.20 -10.90 18.45
C VAL A 389 -1.61 -10.58 17.08
N ASP A 390 -1.02 -9.42 16.97
CA ASP A 390 -0.34 -8.91 15.77
C ASP A 390 1.19 -9.06 15.86
N ASN A 391 1.71 -9.26 17.07
CA ASN A 391 3.14 -9.40 17.34
C ASN A 391 3.44 -10.77 17.99
N PRO A 392 4.35 -11.57 17.42
CA PRO A 392 4.74 -12.87 17.99
C PRO A 392 5.22 -12.79 19.44
N SER A 393 5.81 -11.66 19.88
CA SER A 393 6.28 -11.47 21.27
C SER A 393 5.13 -11.37 22.28
N LYS A 394 3.93 -10.93 21.83
CA LYS A 394 2.71 -10.83 22.66
C LYS A 394 1.93 -12.14 22.74
N MET A 395 2.39 -13.21 22.07
CA MET A 395 1.72 -14.51 22.10
C MET A 395 1.70 -15.09 23.52
N PRO A 396 0.51 -15.49 24.06
CA PRO A 396 0.40 -16.15 25.34
C PRO A 396 1.16 -17.48 25.38
N GLN A 397 1.32 -18.04 26.58
CA GLN A 397 1.92 -19.36 26.71
C GLN A 397 1.03 -20.43 26.03
N VAL A 398 1.65 -21.38 25.33
CA VAL A 398 0.93 -22.39 24.53
C VAL A 398 -0.10 -23.17 25.35
N GLN A 399 0.17 -23.37 26.63
CA GLN A 399 -0.75 -24.08 27.56
C GLN A 399 -2.05 -23.30 27.86
N ASP A 400 -2.05 -21.97 27.68
CA ASP A 400 -3.19 -21.11 27.96
C ASP A 400 -4.10 -20.94 26.73
N ILE A 401 -3.61 -21.39 25.55
CA ILE A 401 -4.30 -21.23 24.27
C ILE A 401 -5.12 -22.48 23.98
N LEU A 402 -6.43 -22.29 23.77
CA LEU A 402 -7.35 -23.33 23.33
C LEU A 402 -7.23 -23.60 21.83
N ARG A 403 -7.27 -22.52 21.02
CA ARG A 403 -7.08 -22.56 19.56
C ARG A 403 -6.55 -21.24 19.02
N ILE A 404 -5.93 -21.29 17.85
CA ILE A 404 -5.44 -20.12 17.10
C ILE A 404 -6.18 -20.06 15.77
N GLU A 405 -6.68 -18.88 15.44
CA GLU A 405 -7.35 -18.61 14.18
C GLU A 405 -6.51 -17.62 13.35
N GLU A 406 -6.28 -17.94 12.08
CA GLU A 406 -5.57 -17.09 11.13
C GLU A 406 -6.55 -16.44 10.15
N PRO A 407 -6.24 -15.21 9.66
CA PRO A 407 -7.07 -14.53 8.67
C PRO A 407 -6.97 -15.23 7.31
N LEU A 408 -8.14 -15.42 6.68
CA LEU A 408 -8.28 -15.96 5.33
C LEU A 408 -8.71 -14.87 4.35
N VAL A 409 -8.21 -14.99 3.14
CA VAL A 409 -8.60 -14.15 2.01
C VAL A 409 -9.18 -14.99 0.88
N ALA A 410 -10.20 -14.43 0.21
CA ALA A 410 -10.64 -14.89 -1.10
C ALA A 410 -9.74 -14.23 -2.14
N ALA A 411 -8.94 -15.02 -2.82
CA ALA A 411 -8.00 -14.60 -3.83
C ALA A 411 -8.55 -14.89 -5.22
N THR A 412 -8.48 -13.91 -6.12
CA THR A 412 -8.83 -14.05 -7.54
C THR A 412 -7.58 -13.83 -8.39
N ILE A 413 -7.22 -14.84 -9.18
CA ILE A 413 -6.03 -14.82 -10.02
C ILE A 413 -6.47 -14.95 -11.48
N HIS A 414 -6.08 -13.98 -12.30
CA HIS A 414 -6.23 -14.03 -13.74
C HIS A 414 -4.89 -14.40 -14.38
N CYS A 415 -4.85 -15.42 -15.21
CA CYS A 415 -3.61 -15.81 -15.88
C CYS A 415 -3.88 -16.43 -17.26
N PRO A 416 -2.89 -16.39 -18.20
CA PRO A 416 -2.96 -17.17 -19.42
C PRO A 416 -3.04 -18.68 -19.13
N LYS A 417 -3.76 -19.41 -19.98
CA LYS A 417 -4.02 -20.84 -19.82
C LYS A 417 -2.75 -21.68 -19.65
N GLU A 418 -1.68 -21.30 -20.31
CA GLU A 418 -0.38 -22.00 -20.25
C GLU A 418 0.25 -22.01 -18.85
N PHE A 419 -0.09 -21.01 -17.99
CA PHE A 419 0.47 -20.88 -16.64
C PHE A 419 -0.44 -21.44 -15.54
N VAL A 420 -1.65 -21.93 -15.87
CA VAL A 420 -2.62 -22.44 -14.89
C VAL A 420 -1.99 -23.48 -13.96
N GLY A 421 -1.23 -24.45 -14.49
CA GLY A 421 -0.59 -25.47 -13.68
C GLY A 421 0.41 -24.91 -12.67
N ASN A 422 1.19 -23.88 -13.06
CA ASN A 422 2.15 -23.21 -12.16
C ASN A 422 1.42 -22.45 -11.04
N VAL A 423 0.32 -21.78 -11.39
CA VAL A 423 -0.50 -21.00 -10.44
C VAL A 423 -1.17 -21.93 -9.42
N LEU A 424 -1.77 -23.03 -9.87
CA LEU A 424 -2.38 -24.04 -9.00
C LEU A 424 -1.36 -24.57 -7.98
N LYS A 425 -0.18 -24.97 -8.45
CA LYS A 425 0.89 -25.46 -7.59
C LYS A 425 1.34 -24.41 -6.57
N LEU A 426 1.52 -23.14 -7.01
CA LEU A 426 1.88 -22.06 -6.10
C LEU A 426 0.84 -21.89 -4.98
N CYS A 427 -0.46 -21.90 -5.33
CA CYS A 427 -1.54 -21.76 -4.34
C CYS A 427 -1.60 -22.97 -3.38
N GLU A 428 -1.41 -24.18 -3.88
CA GLU A 428 -1.36 -25.40 -3.04
C GLU A 428 -0.17 -25.36 -2.07
N ASP A 429 1.03 -24.96 -2.54
CA ASP A 429 2.21 -24.79 -1.71
C ASP A 429 2.01 -23.70 -0.61
N ARG A 430 1.04 -22.80 -0.80
CA ARG A 430 0.61 -21.75 0.16
C ARG A 430 -0.63 -22.15 0.97
N ARG A 431 -0.94 -23.44 1.08
CA ARG A 431 -2.09 -23.95 1.84
C ARG A 431 -3.44 -23.45 1.32
N GLY A 432 -3.50 -23.09 0.03
CA GLY A 432 -4.70 -22.58 -0.60
C GLY A 432 -5.73 -23.67 -0.85
N ILE A 433 -7.01 -23.31 -0.72
CA ILE A 433 -8.16 -24.15 -1.03
C ILE A 433 -8.81 -23.58 -2.30
N GLN A 434 -8.75 -24.33 -3.40
CA GLN A 434 -9.40 -23.95 -4.65
C GLN A 434 -10.92 -23.91 -4.48
N LYS A 435 -11.56 -22.80 -4.86
CA LYS A 435 -13.01 -22.64 -4.85
C LYS A 435 -13.63 -22.76 -6.24
N ASN A 436 -13.04 -22.08 -7.20
CA ASN A 436 -13.55 -22.07 -8.57
C ASN A 436 -12.42 -21.89 -9.58
N MET A 437 -12.67 -22.37 -10.80
CA MET A 437 -11.83 -22.08 -11.95
C MET A 437 -12.72 -21.95 -13.18
N ALA A 438 -12.65 -20.82 -13.85
CA ALA A 438 -13.39 -20.54 -15.07
C ALA A 438 -12.42 -20.12 -16.18
N PHE A 439 -12.76 -20.46 -17.43
CA PHE A 439 -12.03 -20.01 -18.60
C PHE A 439 -12.82 -18.94 -19.32
N HIS A 440 -12.20 -17.79 -19.56
CA HIS A 440 -12.76 -16.72 -20.37
C HIS A 440 -12.13 -16.75 -21.76
N GLY A 441 -12.93 -17.09 -22.76
CA GLY A 441 -12.44 -17.36 -24.12
C GLY A 441 -11.54 -18.61 -24.19
N THR A 442 -10.60 -18.64 -25.12
CA THR A 442 -9.68 -19.76 -25.34
C THR A 442 -8.35 -19.64 -24.60
N GLU A 443 -8.00 -18.44 -24.14
CA GLU A 443 -6.63 -18.08 -23.77
C GLU A 443 -6.43 -17.74 -22.28
N ARG A 444 -7.47 -17.39 -21.52
CA ARG A 444 -7.34 -16.93 -20.14
C ARG A 444 -8.16 -17.77 -19.16
N ALA A 445 -7.61 -17.92 -17.94
CA ALA A 445 -8.26 -18.54 -16.81
C ALA A 445 -8.43 -17.55 -15.67
N VAL A 446 -9.54 -17.64 -14.95
CA VAL A 446 -9.81 -16.99 -13.67
C VAL A 446 -9.90 -18.07 -12.62
N ILE A 447 -9.05 -17.99 -11.62
CA ILE A 447 -8.90 -19.00 -10.58
C ILE A 447 -9.17 -18.36 -9.24
N SER A 448 -10.12 -18.90 -8.49
CA SER A 448 -10.47 -18.42 -7.16
C SER A 448 -9.99 -19.40 -6.09
N TYR A 449 -9.27 -18.86 -5.10
CA TYR A 449 -8.73 -19.59 -3.95
C TYR A 449 -9.12 -18.92 -2.64
N GLU A 450 -9.25 -19.70 -1.59
CA GLU A 450 -9.09 -19.21 -0.23
C GLU A 450 -7.66 -19.50 0.22
N LEU A 451 -6.97 -18.45 0.69
CA LEU A 451 -5.56 -18.50 1.11
C LEU A 451 -5.40 -17.86 2.49
N PRO A 452 -4.55 -18.42 3.36
CA PRO A 452 -4.17 -17.73 4.59
C PRO A 452 -3.40 -16.43 4.25
N LEU A 453 -3.80 -15.29 4.83
CA LEU A 453 -3.20 -14.00 4.53
C LEU A 453 -1.69 -14.00 4.76
N ASN A 454 -1.21 -14.65 5.83
CA ASN A 454 0.22 -14.73 6.13
C ASN A 454 1.06 -15.45 5.05
N GLU A 455 0.45 -16.31 4.24
CA GLU A 455 1.14 -17.03 3.17
C GLU A 455 1.30 -16.20 1.89
N ILE A 456 0.55 -15.09 1.78
CA ILE A 456 0.60 -14.21 0.59
C ILE A 456 1.37 -12.91 0.85
N VAL A 457 1.47 -12.47 2.12
CA VAL A 457 2.03 -11.17 2.47
C VAL A 457 3.51 -11.03 2.09
N LEU A 458 4.32 -12.10 2.14
CA LEU A 458 5.77 -11.98 1.98
C LEU A 458 6.23 -11.99 0.51
N ASP A 459 5.96 -13.04 -0.22
CA ASP A 459 6.60 -13.30 -1.53
C ASP A 459 5.66 -13.87 -2.61
N PHE A 460 4.36 -13.97 -2.30
CA PHE A 460 3.39 -14.60 -3.22
C PHE A 460 3.26 -13.85 -4.53
N HIS A 461 3.15 -12.53 -4.47
CA HIS A 461 2.97 -11.68 -5.66
C HIS A 461 4.17 -11.76 -6.60
N ASP A 462 5.39 -11.71 -6.06
CA ASP A 462 6.62 -11.77 -6.85
C ASP A 462 6.81 -13.15 -7.49
N LYS A 463 6.49 -14.22 -6.73
CA LYS A 463 6.50 -15.58 -7.27
C LYS A 463 5.44 -15.77 -8.34
N LEU A 464 4.23 -15.25 -8.13
CA LEU A 464 3.16 -15.31 -9.13
C LEU A 464 3.59 -14.63 -10.43
N LYS A 465 4.14 -13.42 -10.35
CA LYS A 465 4.67 -12.68 -11.52
C LYS A 465 5.81 -13.42 -12.18
N SER A 466 6.76 -13.92 -11.42
CA SER A 466 7.90 -14.67 -11.96
C SER A 466 7.46 -15.94 -12.70
N LEU A 467 6.59 -16.76 -12.09
CA LEU A 467 6.09 -18.01 -12.66
C LEU A 467 5.22 -17.80 -13.90
N THR A 468 4.61 -16.63 -14.05
CA THR A 468 3.73 -16.28 -15.17
C THR A 468 4.34 -15.25 -16.11
N LYS A 469 5.64 -14.96 -16.00
CA LYS A 469 6.37 -13.95 -16.81
C LYS A 469 5.71 -12.57 -16.79
N GLY A 470 5.08 -12.21 -15.67
CA GLY A 470 4.38 -10.95 -15.49
C GLY A 470 2.94 -10.90 -16.01
N TYR A 471 2.42 -11.99 -16.59
CA TYR A 471 1.09 -12.01 -17.20
C TYR A 471 -0.06 -12.32 -16.25
N ALA A 472 0.20 -12.74 -15.00
CA ALA A 472 -0.87 -12.94 -14.04
C ALA A 472 -1.15 -11.67 -13.25
N SER A 473 -2.44 -11.39 -13.03
CA SER A 473 -2.91 -10.42 -12.05
C SER A 473 -3.56 -11.12 -10.87
N PHE A 474 -3.48 -10.46 -9.72
CA PHE A 474 -3.91 -11.00 -8.44
C PHE A 474 -4.64 -9.91 -7.65
N ASP A 475 -5.78 -10.29 -7.10
CA ASP A 475 -6.57 -9.48 -6.17
C ASP A 475 -7.07 -10.36 -5.03
N TYR A 476 -7.33 -9.76 -3.86
CA TYR A 476 -7.80 -10.52 -2.70
C TYR A 476 -8.63 -9.68 -1.74
N GLU A 477 -9.56 -10.33 -1.05
CA GLU A 477 -10.40 -9.74 -0.02
C GLU A 477 -10.40 -10.59 1.23
N LEU A 478 -10.44 -9.96 2.41
CA LEU A 478 -10.54 -10.66 3.69
C LEU A 478 -11.94 -11.26 3.84
N VAL A 479 -12.03 -12.59 4.00
CA VAL A 479 -13.32 -13.31 4.16
C VAL A 479 -13.59 -13.77 5.57
N GLY A 480 -12.59 -13.82 6.44
CA GLY A 480 -12.79 -14.24 7.82
C GLY A 480 -11.55 -14.81 8.49
N TYR A 481 -11.78 -15.66 9.47
CA TYR A 481 -10.76 -16.36 10.24
C TYR A 481 -11.04 -17.85 10.26
N GLN A 482 -9.98 -18.65 10.23
CA GLN A 482 -10.05 -20.11 10.32
C GLN A 482 -9.07 -20.62 11.36
N GLU A 483 -9.49 -21.64 12.12
CA GLU A 483 -8.60 -22.37 13.04
C GLU A 483 -7.46 -23.04 12.27
N SER A 484 -6.23 -22.91 12.79
CA SER A 484 -5.03 -23.44 12.17
C SER A 484 -3.99 -23.84 13.23
N ASP A 485 -3.19 -24.88 12.93
CA ASP A 485 -2.12 -25.35 13.80
C ASP A 485 -0.86 -24.48 13.66
N LEU A 486 -0.91 -23.33 14.31
CA LEU A 486 0.15 -22.32 14.28
C LEU A 486 1.06 -22.45 15.50
N VAL A 487 2.33 -22.16 15.28
CA VAL A 487 3.35 -22.16 16.33
C VAL A 487 4.23 -20.92 16.23
N LYS A 488 4.70 -20.45 17.38
CA LYS A 488 5.73 -19.42 17.44
C LYS A 488 7.09 -20.05 17.20
N LEU A 489 7.81 -19.54 16.22
CA LEU A 489 9.18 -19.90 15.89
C LEU A 489 10.11 -18.80 16.40
N ASP A 490 10.80 -19.06 17.49
CA ASP A 490 11.78 -18.15 18.09
C ASP A 490 13.16 -18.34 17.50
N ILE A 491 13.85 -17.25 17.19
CA ILE A 491 15.26 -17.26 16.81
C ILE A 491 16.11 -16.92 18.02
N LYS A 492 17.09 -17.80 18.32
CA LYS A 492 18.01 -17.65 19.44
C LYS A 492 19.44 -17.51 18.95
N LEU A 493 20.15 -16.52 19.48
CA LEU A 493 21.57 -16.33 19.26
C LEU A 493 22.33 -16.63 20.56
N ASN A 494 23.17 -17.67 20.53
CA ASN A 494 23.87 -18.18 21.71
C ASN A 494 22.99 -18.55 22.90
N GLY A 495 21.70 -18.82 22.67
CA GLY A 495 20.71 -19.15 23.69
C GLY A 495 19.73 -18.02 24.01
N ASP A 496 20.08 -16.77 23.71
CA ASP A 496 19.23 -15.61 23.93
C ASP A 496 18.22 -15.45 22.78
N THR A 497 16.95 -15.27 23.09
CA THR A 497 15.89 -15.05 22.09
C THR A 497 15.98 -13.64 21.55
N VAL A 498 15.92 -13.51 20.22
CA VAL A 498 15.80 -12.21 19.52
C VAL A 498 14.34 -12.06 19.12
N ASP A 499 13.61 -11.29 19.90
CA ASP A 499 12.16 -11.09 19.77
C ASP A 499 11.76 -10.53 18.39
N ALA A 500 12.54 -9.60 17.85
CA ALA A 500 12.32 -8.99 16.55
C ALA A 500 12.47 -9.96 15.34
N LEU A 501 13.08 -11.15 15.56
CA LEU A 501 13.20 -12.20 14.54
C LEU A 501 12.22 -13.37 14.75
N SER A 502 11.37 -13.31 15.79
CA SER A 502 10.35 -14.32 16.04
C SER A 502 9.19 -14.19 15.05
N ILE A 503 8.68 -15.33 14.55
CA ILE A 503 7.56 -15.37 13.60
C ILE A 503 6.51 -16.42 14.04
N ILE A 504 5.26 -16.23 13.61
CA ILE A 504 4.20 -17.24 13.76
C ILE A 504 4.03 -17.93 12.41
N VAL A 505 4.14 -19.27 12.42
CA VAL A 505 4.10 -20.10 11.21
C VAL A 505 3.27 -21.35 11.44
N HIS A 506 2.78 -21.94 10.36
CA HIS A 506 2.13 -23.26 10.43
C HIS A 506 3.15 -24.33 10.88
N ARG A 507 2.72 -25.25 11.76
CA ARG A 507 3.60 -26.25 12.38
C ARG A 507 4.40 -27.07 11.35
N GLU A 508 3.78 -27.48 10.26
CA GLU A 508 4.44 -28.24 9.20
C GLU A 508 5.55 -27.44 8.51
N LYS A 509 5.40 -26.12 8.40
CA LYS A 509 6.39 -25.22 7.79
C LYS A 509 7.45 -24.71 8.77
N ALA A 510 7.32 -24.97 10.05
CA ALA A 510 8.23 -24.44 11.07
C ALA A 510 9.68 -24.95 10.90
N TYR A 511 9.87 -26.22 10.53
CA TYR A 511 11.22 -26.76 10.28
C TYR A 511 11.86 -26.18 9.03
N PRO A 512 11.25 -26.24 7.82
CA PRO A 512 11.85 -25.68 6.62
C PRO A 512 12.10 -24.17 6.75
N ARG A 513 11.17 -23.40 7.29
CA ARG A 513 11.34 -21.96 7.54
C ARG A 513 12.45 -21.67 8.56
N GLY A 514 12.50 -22.43 9.64
CA GLY A 514 13.57 -22.30 10.65
C GLY A 514 14.95 -22.62 10.11
N LYS A 515 15.05 -23.64 9.26
CA LYS A 515 16.31 -24.01 8.60
C LYS A 515 16.78 -22.90 7.64
N GLU A 516 15.91 -22.47 6.74
CA GLU A 516 16.19 -21.40 5.78
C GLU A 516 16.65 -20.11 6.50
N LEU A 517 15.91 -19.69 7.53
CA LEU A 517 16.22 -18.47 8.28
C LEU A 517 17.56 -18.59 9.01
N THR A 518 17.86 -19.73 9.65
CA THR A 518 19.15 -19.92 10.34
C THR A 518 20.32 -19.98 9.37
N GLU A 519 20.14 -20.49 8.15
CA GLU A 519 21.16 -20.50 7.09
C GLU A 519 21.39 -19.09 6.55
N LYS A 520 20.35 -18.32 6.21
CA LYS A 520 20.48 -16.91 5.79
C LYS A 520 21.15 -16.04 6.86
N LEU A 521 20.71 -16.16 8.11
CA LEU A 521 21.32 -15.41 9.21
C LEU A 521 22.81 -15.76 9.42
N LYS A 522 23.21 -17.01 9.18
CA LYS A 522 24.62 -17.43 9.26
C LYS A 522 25.47 -16.72 8.20
N ASP A 523 24.93 -16.44 7.03
CA ASP A 523 25.67 -15.79 5.95
C ASP A 523 25.73 -14.26 6.13
N ILE A 524 24.74 -13.67 6.78
CA ILE A 524 24.63 -12.22 7.04
C ILE A 524 25.40 -11.81 8.30
N ILE A 525 25.33 -12.63 9.38
CA ILE A 525 25.99 -12.27 10.65
C ILE A 525 27.49 -12.44 10.53
N ASP A 526 28.22 -11.36 10.72
CA ASP A 526 29.67 -11.33 10.66
C ASP A 526 30.33 -12.26 11.70
N ARG A 527 31.47 -12.84 11.31
CA ARG A 527 32.29 -13.63 12.23
C ARG A 527 32.85 -12.76 13.34
N GLN A 528 32.55 -13.13 14.58
CA GLN A 528 33.07 -12.48 15.76
C GLN A 528 34.20 -13.28 16.41
N MET A 529 34.76 -12.78 17.49
CA MET A 529 35.87 -13.44 18.20
C MET A 529 35.46 -14.76 18.88
N PHE A 530 34.14 -15.03 18.94
CA PHE A 530 33.54 -16.26 19.48
C PHE A 530 32.59 -16.88 18.47
N GLU A 531 32.25 -18.14 18.68
CA GLU A 531 31.29 -18.87 17.86
C GLU A 531 29.86 -18.43 18.22
N ILE A 532 29.06 -18.15 17.18
CA ILE A 532 27.65 -17.77 17.35
C ILE A 532 26.79 -18.96 16.92
N ALA A 533 26.03 -19.52 17.86
CA ALA A 533 25.03 -20.52 17.58
C ALA A 533 23.70 -19.84 17.25
N ILE A 534 23.20 -20.02 16.03
CA ILE A 534 21.91 -19.56 15.57
C ILE A 534 20.96 -20.73 15.64
N GLN A 535 19.85 -20.58 16.37
CA GLN A 535 18.90 -21.66 16.62
C GLN A 535 17.48 -21.18 16.35
N ALA A 536 16.71 -21.95 15.60
CA ALA A 536 15.27 -21.79 15.52
C ALA A 536 14.61 -22.78 16.49
N ALA A 537 13.70 -22.30 17.34
CA ALA A 537 13.08 -23.10 18.38
C ALA A 537 11.55 -22.88 18.45
N ILE A 538 10.82 -23.94 18.75
CA ILE A 538 9.39 -23.89 19.08
C ILE A 538 9.28 -24.17 20.58
N GLY A 539 8.92 -23.13 21.36
CA GLY A 539 8.99 -23.22 22.81
C GLY A 539 10.41 -23.51 23.27
N GLY A 540 10.61 -24.63 24.02
CA GLY A 540 11.94 -25.05 24.47
C GLY A 540 12.73 -25.93 23.48
N LYS A 541 12.08 -26.43 22.41
CA LYS A 541 12.66 -27.41 21.48
C LYS A 541 13.30 -26.74 20.28
N VAL A 542 14.62 -26.93 20.10
CA VAL A 542 15.33 -26.47 18.90
C VAL A 542 14.97 -27.35 17.71
N VAL A 543 14.48 -26.75 16.64
CA VAL A 543 14.07 -27.41 15.38
C VAL A 543 15.13 -27.29 14.29
N ALA A 544 15.86 -26.17 14.22
CA ALA A 544 16.95 -25.97 13.27
C ALA A 544 18.11 -25.23 13.93
N ARG A 545 19.32 -25.44 13.43
CA ARG A 545 20.55 -24.81 13.94
C ARG A 545 21.57 -24.58 12.86
N SER A 546 22.16 -23.39 12.85
CA SER A 546 23.35 -23.02 12.09
C SER A 546 24.40 -22.41 13.00
N THR A 547 25.65 -22.32 12.55
CA THR A 547 26.74 -21.83 13.39
C THR A 547 27.66 -20.92 12.59
N VAL A 548 27.88 -19.68 13.06
CA VAL A 548 28.90 -18.77 12.54
C VAL A 548 30.19 -19.05 13.27
N LYS A 549 31.21 -19.48 12.52
CA LYS A 549 32.53 -19.84 13.11
C LYS A 549 33.26 -18.61 13.62
N ALA A 550 33.90 -18.71 14.78
CA ALA A 550 34.71 -17.64 15.35
C ALA A 550 35.88 -17.24 14.43
N LEU A 551 36.25 -15.96 14.45
CA LEU A 551 37.50 -15.49 13.87
C LEU A 551 38.68 -16.25 14.51
N ARG A 552 39.53 -16.84 13.69
CA ARG A 552 40.75 -17.54 14.15
C ARG A 552 41.96 -16.65 13.95
N LYS A 553 42.56 -16.20 15.05
CA LYS A 553 43.91 -15.67 15.03
C LYS A 553 44.88 -16.87 15.07
N ASN A 554 45.79 -16.96 14.14
CA ASN A 554 46.80 -18.03 14.14
C ASN A 554 47.80 -17.78 15.27
N VAL A 555 47.48 -18.24 16.49
CA VAL A 555 48.31 -18.04 17.68
C VAL A 555 49.58 -18.94 17.66
N THR A 556 49.62 -19.91 16.74
CA THR A 556 50.76 -20.83 16.60
C THR A 556 51.72 -20.42 15.49
N ALA A 557 51.43 -19.36 14.70
CA ALA A 557 52.28 -18.90 13.59
C ALA A 557 53.70 -18.52 13.99
N LYS A 558 53.89 -18.08 15.23
CA LYS A 558 55.20 -17.71 15.79
C LYS A 558 55.90 -18.85 16.55
N CYS A 559 55.32 -20.06 16.56
CA CYS A 559 55.95 -21.22 17.19
C CYS A 559 56.84 -21.94 16.17
N TYR A 560 58.11 -21.55 16.10
CA TYR A 560 59.15 -22.25 15.35
C TYR A 560 59.54 -23.51 16.12
N GLY A 561 59.62 -24.69 15.45
CA GLY A 561 60.03 -25.94 16.02
C GLY A 561 58.91 -26.81 16.61
N GLY A 562 59.21 -28.08 16.86
CA GLY A 562 58.26 -29.15 17.20
C GLY A 562 57.73 -29.16 18.64
N ASP A 563 57.68 -28.03 19.35
CA ASP A 563 57.11 -27.98 20.72
C ASP A 563 55.60 -28.08 20.71
N ILE A 564 55.14 -29.34 20.71
CA ILE A 564 53.73 -29.74 20.71
C ILE A 564 53.01 -29.25 21.98
N SER A 565 53.72 -29.25 23.13
CA SER A 565 53.14 -28.84 24.42
C SER A 565 52.82 -27.35 24.46
N ARG A 566 53.69 -26.50 23.91
CA ARG A 566 53.46 -25.04 23.82
C ARG A 566 52.35 -24.70 22.85
N LYS A 567 52.27 -25.39 21.70
CA LYS A 567 51.17 -25.22 20.73
C LYS A 567 49.81 -25.57 21.37
N ARG A 568 49.79 -26.69 22.13
CA ARG A 568 48.56 -27.14 22.83
C ARG A 568 48.12 -26.14 23.89
N LYS A 569 49.02 -25.63 24.74
CA LYS A 569 48.72 -24.61 25.76
C LYS A 569 48.21 -23.30 25.14
N LEU A 570 48.78 -22.85 24.00
CA LEU A 570 48.29 -21.65 23.32
C LEU A 570 46.91 -21.84 22.73
N LEU A 571 46.60 -23.01 22.16
CA LEU A 571 45.25 -23.35 21.66
C LEU A 571 44.23 -23.47 22.78
N GLU A 572 44.63 -24.05 23.93
CA GLU A 572 43.77 -24.13 25.12
C GLU A 572 43.46 -22.74 25.70
N LYS A 573 44.45 -21.86 25.85
CA LYS A 573 44.26 -20.46 26.26
C LYS A 573 43.34 -19.69 25.28
N GLN A 574 43.49 -19.91 23.97
CA GLN A 574 42.62 -19.31 22.97
C GLN A 574 41.19 -19.83 23.12
N LYS A 575 40.99 -21.13 23.37
CA LYS A 575 39.67 -21.73 23.59
C LYS A 575 38.99 -21.19 24.86
N GLU A 576 39.75 -21.07 25.96
CA GLU A 576 39.23 -20.47 27.20
C GLU A 576 38.89 -18.98 27.04
N GLY A 577 39.75 -18.21 26.38
CA GLY A 577 39.50 -16.79 26.07
C GLY A 577 38.23 -16.60 25.25
N LYS A 578 38.03 -17.43 24.23
CA LYS A 578 36.79 -17.44 23.43
C LYS A 578 35.55 -17.81 24.23
N LYS A 579 35.68 -18.79 25.16
CA LYS A 579 34.58 -19.17 26.06
C LYS A 579 34.19 -18.04 27.01
N ARG A 580 35.16 -17.30 27.56
CA ARG A 580 34.90 -16.11 28.40
C ARG A 580 34.28 -14.98 27.60
N MET A 581 34.78 -14.69 26.37
CA MET A 581 34.19 -13.68 25.49
C MET A 581 32.74 -14.01 25.11
N LYS A 582 32.42 -15.29 24.89
CA LYS A 582 31.03 -15.73 24.62
C LYS A 582 30.08 -15.49 25.79
N GLN A 583 30.57 -15.54 27.04
CA GLN A 583 29.77 -15.30 28.24
C GLN A 583 29.53 -13.82 28.51
N VAL A 584 30.34 -12.91 27.98
CA VAL A 584 30.29 -11.46 28.26
C VAL A 584 29.86 -10.63 27.04
N GLY A 585 30.12 -11.14 25.82
CA GLY A 585 29.84 -10.41 24.59
C GLY A 585 28.40 -10.56 24.11
N LYS A 586 27.71 -9.46 23.92
CA LYS A 586 26.45 -9.44 23.15
C LYS A 586 26.78 -9.66 21.68
N VAL A 587 25.95 -10.43 20.99
CA VAL A 587 26.07 -10.62 19.54
C VAL A 587 25.59 -9.34 18.85
N SER A 588 26.49 -8.74 18.04
CA SER A 588 26.07 -7.65 17.15
C SER A 588 25.29 -8.24 15.99
N ILE A 589 24.06 -7.77 15.79
CA ILE A 589 23.15 -8.18 14.73
C ILE A 589 23.12 -7.03 13.72
N PRO A 590 23.57 -7.24 12.47
CA PRO A 590 23.46 -6.20 11.44
C PRO A 590 22.00 -5.99 11.03
N GLN A 591 21.70 -4.82 10.48
CA GLN A 591 20.34 -4.45 10.05
C GLN A 591 19.79 -5.43 9.01
N GLU A 592 20.63 -5.91 8.10
CA GLU A 592 20.28 -6.86 7.05
C GLU A 592 19.76 -8.19 7.60
N ALA A 593 20.11 -8.56 8.84
CA ALA A 593 19.60 -9.77 9.49
C ALA A 593 18.09 -9.69 9.76
N PHE A 594 17.55 -8.51 10.04
CA PHE A 594 16.10 -8.32 10.22
C PHE A 594 15.36 -8.36 8.89
N LEU A 595 16.00 -7.87 7.82
CA LEU A 595 15.46 -7.93 6.45
C LEU A 595 15.52 -9.36 5.87
N ALA A 596 16.41 -10.24 6.39
CA ALA A 596 16.50 -11.63 5.93
C ALA A 596 15.21 -12.41 6.11
N VAL A 597 14.40 -12.06 7.12
CA VAL A 597 13.08 -12.68 7.35
C VAL A 597 12.09 -12.33 6.23
N LEU A 598 12.21 -11.13 5.65
CA LEU A 598 11.37 -10.65 4.53
C LEU A 598 11.67 -11.42 3.24
N LYS A 599 12.93 -11.83 3.05
CA LYS A 599 13.41 -12.49 1.83
C LYS A 599 13.40 -14.03 1.92
N LEU A 600 12.62 -14.61 2.83
CA LEU A 600 12.46 -16.07 2.90
C LEU A 600 11.74 -16.56 1.64
N GLY A 601 12.38 -17.47 0.90
CA GLY A 601 11.79 -18.07 -0.30
C GLY A 601 12.33 -17.58 -1.64
N ASP A 602 13.30 -16.65 -1.68
CA ASP A 602 13.87 -16.11 -2.93
C ASP A 602 14.88 -17.03 -3.64
N GLU A 603 15.29 -18.13 -3.00
CA GLU A 603 16.25 -19.08 -3.57
C GLU A 603 15.66 -20.50 -3.63
N SER A 604 14.88 -20.79 -4.68
CA SER A 604 14.65 -22.18 -5.12
C SER A 604 14.27 -22.25 -6.58
#